data_16b1ef82e211a15e6476f0e80cfb8f0b
#
_entry.id   16b1ef82e211a15e6476f0e80cfb8f0b
#
_cell.length_a   1.000
_cell.length_b   1.000
_cell.length_c   1.000
_cell.angle_alpha   90.00
_cell.angle_beta   90.00
_cell.angle_gamma   90.00
#
_symmetry.space_group_name_H-M   'P 1'
#
loop_
_entity.id
_entity.type
_entity.pdbx_description
1 polymer ?
#
loop_
_entity_poly.entity_id
_entity_poly.type
_entity_poly.pdbx_seq_one_letter_code
_entity_poly.pdbx_strand_id
1 'polypeptide(L)'
;MYGTIRMHQEKHYPGRISGTDLVNPDFCKLAVAFGAYAERVEETKEFIPALRRAVANNGPTLIELMVDPNAISPNQTLAEIRAAGMKAADT
;
A
#
# COMPACT_ATOMS: atom_id res chain seq x y z
N MET A 1 2.34 5.60 -1.72
CA MET A 1 3.55 5.78 -0.90
C MET A 1 4.70 4.95 -1.45
N TYR A 2 5.88 5.49 -1.46
CA TYR A 2 7.07 4.73 -1.82
C TYR A 2 7.54 3.92 -0.61
N GLY A 3 6.94 2.75 -0.41
CA GLY A 3 7.10 1.96 0.81
C GLY A 3 8.53 1.52 1.13
N THR A 4 9.24 0.97 0.14
CA THR A 4 10.61 0.51 0.34
C THR A 4 11.55 1.66 0.65
N ILE A 5 11.41 2.79 -0.03
CA ILE A 5 12.22 3.98 0.22
C ILE A 5 11.91 4.54 1.61
N ARG A 6 10.63 4.61 1.99
CA ARG A 6 10.24 5.05 3.32
C ARG A 6 10.77 4.13 4.41
N MET A 7 10.81 2.81 4.17
CA MET A 7 11.41 1.86 5.09
C MET A 7 12.88 2.21 5.38
N HIS A 8 13.66 2.52 4.35
CA HIS A 8 15.06 2.92 4.52
C HIS A 8 15.18 4.26 5.24
N GLN A 9 14.30 5.22 4.97
CA GLN A 9 14.27 6.49 5.69
C GLN A 9 14.01 6.29 7.18
N GLU A 10 13.03 5.47 7.54
CA GLU A 10 12.73 5.18 8.95
C GLU A 10 13.82 4.37 9.64
N LYS A 11 14.53 3.51 8.90
CA LYS A 11 15.62 2.69 9.42
C LYS A 11 16.84 3.53 9.78
N HIS A 12 17.22 4.49 8.93
CA HIS A 12 18.44 5.28 9.07
C HIS A 12 18.18 6.67 9.66
N TYR A 13 17.01 7.24 9.38
CA TYR A 13 16.61 8.59 9.82
C TYR A 13 15.19 8.53 10.38
N PRO A 14 14.99 7.90 11.55
CA PRO A 14 13.65 7.70 12.09
C PRO A 14 12.90 9.02 12.31
N GLY A 15 11.65 9.07 11.86
CA GLY A 15 10.79 10.24 11.96
C GLY A 15 11.12 11.36 10.96
N ARG A 16 12.08 11.15 10.06
CA ARG A 16 12.54 12.15 9.09
C ARG A 16 12.24 11.72 7.65
N ILE A 17 11.00 11.34 7.39
CA ILE A 17 10.60 10.93 6.05
C ILE A 17 10.45 12.15 5.14
N SER A 18 10.80 12.00 3.87
CA SER A 18 10.74 13.06 2.87
C SER A 18 10.56 12.48 1.49
N GLY A 19 9.61 13.02 0.73
CA GLY A 19 9.39 12.67 -0.67
C GLY A 19 8.80 11.29 -0.92
N THR A 20 8.34 10.57 0.12
CA THR A 20 7.76 9.23 -0.01
C THR A 20 6.25 9.19 0.17
N ASP A 21 5.64 10.28 0.61
CA ASP A 21 4.19 10.39 0.69
C ASP A 21 3.64 10.85 -0.66
N LEU A 22 2.65 10.12 -1.14
CA LEU A 22 1.99 10.41 -2.41
C LEU A 22 0.50 10.62 -2.18
N VAL A 23 -0.07 11.59 -2.91
CA VAL A 23 -1.52 11.71 -3.02
C VAL A 23 -1.94 10.94 -4.25
N ASN A 24 -2.48 9.73 -4.04
CA ASN A 24 -2.94 8.89 -5.12
C ASN A 24 -4.31 9.33 -5.63
N PRO A 25 -4.58 9.23 -6.94
CA PRO A 25 -5.93 9.39 -7.46
C PRO A 25 -6.82 8.25 -6.99
N ASP A 26 -8.13 8.41 -7.14
CA ASP A 26 -9.07 7.31 -6.98
C ASP A 26 -8.94 6.39 -8.20
N PHE A 27 -8.19 5.31 -8.07
CA PHE A 27 -7.90 4.40 -9.18
C PHE A 27 -9.15 3.70 -9.69
N CYS A 28 -10.12 3.41 -8.83
CA CYS A 28 -11.38 2.82 -9.24
C CYS A 28 -12.18 3.77 -10.14
N LYS A 29 -12.28 5.04 -9.78
CA LYS A 29 -12.94 6.05 -10.62
C LYS A 29 -12.20 6.23 -11.94
N LEU A 30 -10.88 6.24 -11.91
CA LEU A 30 -10.07 6.37 -13.12
C LEU A 30 -10.31 5.18 -14.07
N ALA A 31 -10.32 3.97 -13.55
CA ALA A 31 -10.57 2.77 -14.34
C ALA A 31 -11.96 2.78 -14.97
N VAL A 32 -12.98 3.17 -14.22
CA VAL A 32 -14.36 3.28 -14.73
C VAL A 32 -14.45 4.34 -15.83
N ALA A 33 -13.73 5.46 -15.69
CA ALA A 33 -13.68 6.50 -16.70
C ALA A 33 -13.09 6.01 -18.02
N PHE A 34 -12.22 4.99 -17.99
CA PHE A 34 -11.66 4.34 -19.18
C PHE A 34 -12.47 3.10 -19.62
N GLY A 35 -13.64 2.87 -19.04
CA GLY A 35 -14.53 1.77 -19.43
C GLY A 35 -14.17 0.42 -18.82
N ALA A 36 -13.34 0.39 -17.79
CA ALA A 36 -12.98 -0.85 -17.08
C ALA A 36 -13.91 -1.10 -15.89
N TYR A 37 -14.05 -2.37 -15.51
CA TYR A 37 -14.66 -2.74 -14.24
C TYR A 37 -13.63 -2.49 -13.13
N ALA A 38 -14.07 -1.88 -12.02
CA ALA A 38 -13.16 -1.57 -10.91
C ALA A 38 -13.79 -1.91 -9.57
N GLU A 39 -12.97 -2.38 -8.65
CA GLU A 39 -13.40 -2.76 -7.32
C GLU A 39 -12.30 -2.45 -6.30
N ARG A 40 -12.70 -1.92 -5.14
CA ARG A 40 -11.79 -1.65 -4.03
C ARG A 40 -11.93 -2.74 -2.99
N VAL A 41 -10.82 -3.31 -2.55
CA VAL A 41 -10.76 -4.33 -1.51
C VAL A 41 -10.04 -3.76 -0.29
N GLU A 42 -10.72 -3.72 0.84
CA GLU A 42 -10.19 -3.17 2.09
C GLU A 42 -9.77 -4.27 3.07
N GLU A 43 -10.38 -5.45 2.97
CA GLU A 43 -10.11 -6.58 3.86
C GLU A 43 -9.70 -7.81 3.07
N THR A 44 -8.77 -8.60 3.62
CA THR A 44 -8.28 -9.82 2.96
C THR A 44 -9.39 -10.79 2.57
N LYS A 45 -10.40 -10.93 3.42
CA LYS A 45 -11.55 -11.82 3.15
C LYS A 45 -12.37 -11.42 1.93
N GLU A 46 -12.26 -10.17 1.49
CA GLU A 46 -12.98 -9.64 0.34
C GLU A 46 -12.27 -9.90 -0.99
N PHE A 47 -10.99 -10.28 -0.93
CA PHE A 47 -10.16 -10.42 -2.13
C PHE A 47 -10.62 -11.55 -3.05
N ILE A 48 -10.87 -12.74 -2.52
CA ILE A 48 -11.28 -13.90 -3.34
C ILE A 48 -12.62 -13.67 -4.05
N PRO A 49 -13.67 -13.16 -3.36
CA PRO A 49 -14.90 -12.78 -4.07
C PRO A 49 -14.68 -11.72 -5.15
N ALA A 50 -13.83 -10.71 -4.87
CA ALA A 50 -13.51 -9.67 -5.83
C ALA A 50 -12.79 -10.24 -7.06
N LEU A 51 -11.84 -11.13 -6.85
CA LEU A 51 -11.11 -11.79 -7.93
C LEU A 51 -12.06 -12.63 -8.80
N ARG A 52 -13.01 -13.33 -8.18
CA ARG A 52 -14.02 -14.11 -8.93
C ARG A 52 -14.87 -13.22 -9.83
N ARG A 53 -15.30 -12.06 -9.32
CA ARG A 53 -16.04 -11.08 -10.12
C ARG A 53 -15.19 -10.53 -11.26
N ALA A 54 -13.92 -10.27 -10.99
CA ALA A 54 -12.98 -9.77 -12.00
C ALA A 54 -12.78 -10.77 -13.13
N VAL A 55 -12.60 -12.05 -12.81
CA VAL A 55 -12.43 -13.13 -13.79
C VAL A 55 -13.70 -13.32 -14.62
N ALA A 56 -14.88 -13.15 -14.02
CA ALA A 56 -16.16 -13.27 -14.71
C ALA A 56 -16.43 -12.09 -15.65
N ASN A 57 -15.75 -10.97 -15.50
CA ASN A 57 -15.91 -9.81 -16.38
C ASN A 57 -15.19 -10.05 -17.71
N ASN A 58 -15.85 -9.70 -18.82
CA ASN A 58 -15.32 -9.90 -20.17
C ASN A 58 -14.43 -8.75 -20.68
N GLY A 59 -14.09 -7.81 -19.82
CA GLY A 59 -13.28 -6.64 -20.19
C GLY A 59 -12.15 -6.41 -19.22
N PRO A 60 -11.42 -5.30 -19.38
CA PRO A 60 -10.37 -4.93 -18.45
C PRO A 60 -10.94 -4.72 -17.04
N THR A 61 -10.20 -5.17 -16.04
CA THR A 61 -10.61 -5.11 -14.64
C THR A 61 -9.46 -4.57 -13.80
N LEU A 62 -9.78 -3.68 -12.87
CA LEU A 62 -8.83 -3.16 -11.88
C LEU A 62 -9.33 -3.51 -10.49
N ILE A 63 -8.47 -4.13 -9.69
CA ILE A 63 -8.74 -4.35 -8.27
C ILE A 63 -7.76 -3.51 -7.49
N GLU A 64 -8.27 -2.56 -6.72
CA GLU A 64 -7.47 -1.73 -5.83
C GLU A 64 -7.41 -2.38 -4.46
N LEU A 65 -6.21 -2.78 -4.04
CA LEU A 65 -5.99 -3.36 -2.72
C LEU A 65 -5.54 -2.27 -1.75
N MET A 66 -6.33 -2.04 -0.72
CA MET A 66 -5.96 -1.12 0.35
C MET A 66 -5.00 -1.85 1.28
N VAL A 67 -3.77 -1.38 1.35
CA VAL A 67 -2.73 -1.99 2.18
C VAL A 67 -2.46 -1.14 3.40
N ASP A 68 -2.02 -1.79 4.49
CA ASP A 68 -1.53 -1.08 5.65
C ASP A 68 -0.18 -0.45 5.31
N PRO A 69 -0.06 0.90 5.30
CA PRO A 69 1.20 1.56 4.96
C PRO A 69 2.31 1.25 5.96
N ASN A 70 1.97 0.70 7.13
CA ASN A 70 2.94 0.29 8.14
C ASN A 70 3.47 -1.13 7.88
N ALA A 71 2.74 -1.98 7.16
CA ALA A 71 3.14 -3.37 6.85
C ALA A 71 4.08 -3.37 5.63
N ILE A 72 5.38 -3.20 5.86
CA ILE A 72 6.38 -3.01 4.82
C ILE A 72 7.10 -4.29 4.42
N SER A 73 7.15 -5.26 5.34
CA SER A 73 7.74 -6.56 5.09
C SER A 73 7.03 -7.61 5.95
N PRO A 74 7.17 -8.92 5.64
CA PRO A 74 6.55 -9.96 6.46
C PRO A 74 7.05 -9.99 7.91
N ASN A 75 8.23 -9.44 8.17
CA ASN A 75 8.90 -9.54 9.46
C ASN A 75 8.82 -8.28 10.30
N GLN A 76 8.61 -7.11 9.68
CA GLN A 76 8.65 -5.83 10.39
C GLN A 76 7.67 -4.83 9.81
N THR A 77 7.12 -3.96 10.68
CA THR A 77 6.33 -2.80 10.27
C THR A 77 7.21 -1.56 10.23
N LEU A 78 6.71 -0.48 9.62
CA LEU A 78 7.42 0.81 9.62
C LEU A 78 7.62 1.34 11.04
N ALA A 79 6.62 1.15 11.92
CA ALA A 79 6.73 1.57 13.32
C ALA A 79 7.86 0.84 14.05
N GLU A 80 7.99 -0.48 13.81
CA GLU A 80 9.06 -1.29 14.41
C GLU A 80 10.44 -0.87 13.90
N ILE A 81 10.54 -0.60 12.59
CA ILE A 81 11.79 -0.14 11.97
C ILE A 81 12.20 1.23 12.51
N ARG A 82 11.23 2.14 12.67
CA ARG A 82 11.45 3.45 13.27
C ARG A 82 11.97 3.33 14.70
N ALA A 83 11.32 2.48 15.52
CA ALA A 83 11.72 2.26 16.90
C ALA A 83 13.15 1.73 16.99
N ALA A 84 13.51 0.78 16.12
CA ALA A 84 14.88 0.24 16.07
C ALA A 84 15.89 1.31 15.67
N GLY A 85 15.53 2.18 14.70
CA GLY A 85 16.37 3.29 14.29
C GLY A 85 16.59 4.32 15.40
N MET A 86 15.54 4.67 16.14
CA MET A 86 15.64 5.57 17.29
C MET A 86 16.53 4.99 18.40
N LYS A 87 16.39 3.69 18.69
CA LYS A 87 17.21 3.01 19.67
C LYS A 87 18.68 3.01 19.27
N ALA A 88 18.99 2.79 17.99
CA ALA A 88 20.35 2.83 17.49
C ALA A 88 20.94 4.25 17.54
N ALA A 89 20.12 5.27 17.34
CA ALA A 89 20.54 6.67 17.39
C ALA A 89 20.87 7.14 18.81
N ASP A 90 20.26 6.52 19.84
CA ASP A 90 20.48 6.84 21.25
C ASP A 90 21.76 6.21 21.84
N THR A 91 22.42 5.35 21.07
CA THR A 91 23.68 4.73 21.47
C THR A 91 24.88 5.38 20.78
#